data_4ea821ffa59788a3818be09bede1aa4d
#
_entry.id   4ea821ffa59788a3818be09bede1aa4d
#
_cell.length_a   1.000
_cell.length_b   1.000
_cell.length_c   1.000
_cell.angle_alpha   90.00
_cell.angle_beta   90.00
_cell.angle_gamma   90.00
#
_symmetry.space_group_name_H-M   'P 1'
#
loop_
_entity.id
_entity.type
_entity.pdbx_description
1 polymer ?
#
loop_
_entity_poly.entity_id
_entity_poly.type
_entity_poly.pdbx_seq_one_letter_code
_entity_poly.pdbx_strand_id
1 'polypeptide(L)'
;MGTGQPSRSNPQDLRTYYSYVNGERRESGEWVYVVDSNALLDDVFASLRLKRRLEQGRLEDVAPGGLPDTVVGRVAKADRATVELAVKAAASAVQEWAAVPLEIRVDRFAELLHQRISDHAEEIAAVLVEEGHPLALARWQVSGMLEIFGPHSTAFYRSQMLQEFGHGGRRLQVRRRPDGVVCLNPPQNAPLSSAMLGATAIMAGNALVVRAPRSGPLGVMYVLQEIVAPVLEELGAPGGVLNAVCGDPAPMLSVWLDSPEVDDIIYFGSSENGIRFEQRCIAAGKKPILELAGNDVVTVWKDADVELAAEALTESFYGSGQLCMIPNQVVVHPDAADGLLDALIQRVRDIRPGRPQDPDVLLTPVLRNEKFFSCLEQALDRGAELAHGGHAMQLDGARDPHGIFLEPTVLVVRGLAHARELDAVRHETFFPLLPVIVAEPADDTTLLDRFVAFVESNEYGLRNSLWARDEQVVEYFTDRITGGGLLKVNDSHIGFLPCLPTHGGTGRTGGVFGEANYPILRTSHIQGVSFSTGSRPREAVFGAWRELFG
;
A
#
# COMPACT_ATOMS: atom_id res chain seq x y z
N MET A 1 -9.24 9.50 -35.86
CA MET A 1 -9.91 10.74 -35.42
C MET A 1 -9.21 11.14 -34.15
N GLY A 2 -8.50 12.28 -34.15
CA GLY A 2 -7.60 12.65 -33.07
C GLY A 2 -8.32 12.86 -31.74
N THR A 3 -7.93 12.09 -30.75
CA THR A 3 -8.26 12.34 -29.36
C THR A 3 -7.40 13.50 -28.89
N GLY A 4 -7.98 14.71 -28.96
CA GLY A 4 -7.34 15.89 -28.39
C GLY A 4 -7.14 15.69 -26.89
N GLN A 5 -5.90 15.82 -26.43
CA GLN A 5 -5.58 16.07 -25.03
C GLN A 5 -6.45 17.24 -24.55
N PRO A 6 -7.00 17.22 -23.33
CA PRO A 6 -7.50 18.42 -22.72
C PRO A 6 -6.31 19.37 -22.56
N SER A 7 -6.21 20.35 -23.46
CA SER A 7 -5.25 21.44 -23.33
C SER A 7 -5.53 22.14 -22.00
N ARG A 8 -4.51 22.27 -21.15
CA ARG A 8 -4.57 23.22 -20.01
C ARG A 8 -5.07 24.55 -20.55
N SER A 9 -6.19 24.98 -20.05
CA SER A 9 -6.84 26.21 -20.53
C SER A 9 -6.03 27.48 -20.20
N ASN A 10 -4.96 27.35 -19.40
CA ASN A 10 -4.07 28.47 -19.11
C ASN A 10 -2.73 27.98 -18.49
N PRO A 11 -1.55 28.46 -18.91
CA PRO A 11 -0.26 28.21 -18.25
C PRO A 11 -0.17 28.71 -16.79
N GLN A 12 -1.20 29.43 -16.33
CA GLN A 12 -1.25 30.04 -14.99
C GLN A 12 -1.83 29.12 -13.90
N ASP A 13 -2.35 27.96 -14.21
CA ASP A 13 -2.97 27.06 -13.23
C ASP A 13 -2.01 25.98 -12.74
N LEU A 14 -0.89 26.41 -12.11
CA LEU A 14 0.01 25.53 -11.39
C LEU A 14 -0.73 24.96 -10.17
N ARG A 15 -0.85 23.63 -10.08
CA ARG A 15 -1.39 22.98 -8.87
C ARG A 15 -0.55 23.36 -7.66
N THR A 16 -1.13 24.09 -6.73
CA THR A 16 -0.42 24.56 -5.55
C THR A 16 -1.16 24.11 -4.30
N TYR A 17 -0.50 23.29 -3.48
CA TYR A 17 -1.01 22.86 -2.19
C TYR A 17 -0.15 23.39 -1.06
N TYR A 18 -0.81 23.72 0.02
CA TYR A 18 -0.21 24.19 1.26
C TYR A 18 -0.22 23.07 2.30
N SER A 19 0.52 23.21 3.39
CA SER A 19 0.26 22.38 4.56
C SER A 19 -1.15 22.64 5.06
N TYR A 20 -1.93 21.59 5.31
CA TYR A 20 -3.28 21.68 5.84
C TYR A 20 -3.26 21.30 7.32
N VAL A 21 -3.50 22.26 8.19
CA VAL A 21 -3.39 22.08 9.65
C VAL A 21 -4.55 22.76 10.35
N ASN A 22 -5.29 22.01 11.14
CA ASN A 22 -6.44 22.50 11.90
C ASN A 22 -7.51 23.19 11.05
N GLY A 23 -7.81 22.64 9.87
CA GLY A 23 -8.79 23.23 8.95
C GLY A 23 -8.25 24.41 8.11
N GLU A 24 -6.99 24.78 8.27
CA GLU A 24 -6.39 25.95 7.61
C GLU A 24 -5.24 25.55 6.67
N ARG A 25 -5.14 26.27 5.56
CA ARG A 25 -3.99 26.20 4.63
C ARG A 25 -2.86 27.07 5.18
N ARG A 26 -1.65 26.51 5.29
CA ARG A 26 -0.45 27.21 5.82
C ARG A 26 0.65 27.24 4.78
N GLU A 27 1.12 28.42 4.49
CA GLU A 27 2.27 28.66 3.62
C GLU A 27 3.58 28.29 4.33
N SER A 28 4.59 27.98 3.53
CA SER A 28 5.98 27.88 3.98
C SER A 28 6.88 28.64 3.00
N GLY A 29 8.09 28.98 3.46
CA GLY A 29 9.09 29.63 2.60
C GLY A 29 9.74 28.66 1.59
N GLU A 30 9.54 27.35 1.74
CA GLU A 30 10.12 26.30 0.91
C GLU A 30 9.04 25.49 0.22
N TRP A 31 9.38 24.97 -0.98
CA TRP A 31 8.45 24.21 -1.81
C TRP A 31 9.06 22.88 -2.26
N VAL A 32 8.24 21.87 -2.40
CA VAL A 32 8.50 20.66 -3.16
C VAL A 32 7.85 20.83 -4.52
N TYR A 33 8.64 20.74 -5.59
CA TYR A 33 8.15 20.91 -6.96
C TYR A 33 7.93 19.55 -7.61
N VAL A 34 6.92 19.46 -8.49
CA VAL A 34 6.63 18.28 -9.29
C VAL A 34 6.82 18.63 -10.75
N VAL A 35 7.70 17.88 -11.41
CA VAL A 35 7.95 17.97 -12.85
C VAL A 35 7.09 16.95 -13.55
N ASP A 36 6.47 17.32 -14.66
CA ASP A 36 5.63 16.46 -15.48
C ASP A 36 6.35 15.16 -15.85
N SER A 37 5.64 14.06 -15.76
CA SER A 37 6.17 12.74 -16.04
C SER A 37 6.70 12.58 -17.47
N ASN A 38 6.09 13.22 -18.46
CA ASN A 38 6.58 13.19 -19.84
C ASN A 38 7.89 13.95 -20.00
N ALA A 39 8.02 15.13 -19.36
CA ALA A 39 9.26 15.87 -19.34
C ALA A 39 10.40 15.08 -18.66
N LEU A 40 10.05 14.33 -17.61
CA LEU A 40 11.00 13.43 -16.96
C LEU A 40 11.42 12.30 -17.89
N LEU A 41 10.50 11.70 -18.67
CA LEU A 41 10.80 10.64 -19.63
C LEU A 41 11.60 11.15 -20.85
N ASP A 42 11.41 12.41 -21.25
CA ASP A 42 12.16 13.03 -22.35
C ASP A 42 13.62 13.31 -21.95
N ASP A 43 13.87 13.81 -20.74
CA ASP A 43 15.23 13.99 -20.17
C ASP A 43 15.19 13.93 -18.64
N VAL A 44 15.48 12.73 -18.11
CA VAL A 44 15.52 12.45 -16.67
C VAL A 44 16.49 13.39 -15.94
N PHE A 45 17.70 13.57 -16.51
CA PHE A 45 18.75 14.35 -15.84
C PHE A 45 18.44 15.84 -15.83
N ALA A 46 17.91 16.40 -16.91
CA ALA A 46 17.48 17.79 -16.95
C ALA A 46 16.33 18.04 -15.97
N SER A 47 15.34 17.16 -15.95
CA SER A 47 14.17 17.24 -15.04
C SER A 47 14.56 17.16 -13.56
N LEU A 48 15.43 16.21 -13.19
CA LEU A 48 15.93 16.10 -11.82
C LEU A 48 16.82 17.30 -11.42
N ARG A 49 17.65 17.82 -12.34
CA ARG A 49 18.43 19.05 -12.09
C ARG A 49 17.53 20.26 -11.92
N LEU A 50 16.49 20.41 -12.75
CA LEU A 50 15.50 21.47 -12.62
C LEU A 50 14.83 21.42 -11.26
N LYS A 51 14.27 20.27 -10.89
CA LYS A 51 13.63 20.06 -9.57
C LYS A 51 14.57 20.44 -8.44
N ARG A 52 15.79 19.93 -8.44
CA ARG A 52 16.79 20.22 -7.41
C ARG A 52 17.12 21.71 -7.32
N ARG A 53 17.30 22.40 -8.45
CA ARG A 53 17.58 23.84 -8.47
C ARG A 53 16.42 24.66 -7.91
N LEU A 54 15.17 24.30 -8.26
CA LEU A 54 13.95 24.95 -7.74
C LEU A 54 13.80 24.77 -6.23
N GLU A 55 14.16 23.59 -5.70
CA GLU A 55 14.06 23.29 -4.26
C GLU A 55 15.21 23.90 -3.42
N GLN A 56 16.35 24.20 -4.04
CA GLN A 56 17.54 24.71 -3.34
C GLN A 56 17.83 26.20 -3.58
N GLY A 57 17.24 26.78 -4.63
CA GLY A 57 17.48 28.16 -5.04
C GLY A 57 16.29 29.08 -4.80
N ARG A 58 16.52 30.38 -4.93
CA ARG A 58 15.43 31.35 -5.01
C ARG A 58 14.79 31.23 -6.40
N LEU A 59 13.46 31.24 -6.45
CA LEU A 59 12.72 31.13 -7.71
C LEU A 59 13.17 32.19 -8.73
N GLU A 60 13.39 33.42 -8.26
CA GLU A 60 13.85 34.58 -9.07
C GLU A 60 15.20 34.30 -9.75
N ASP A 61 16.11 33.58 -9.09
CA ASP A 61 17.44 33.27 -9.61
C ASP A 61 17.42 32.05 -10.55
N VAL A 62 16.52 31.11 -10.30
CA VAL A 62 16.44 29.81 -11.02
C VAL A 62 15.54 29.89 -12.23
N ALA A 63 14.46 30.64 -12.14
CA ALA A 63 13.44 30.83 -13.16
C ALA A 63 12.96 32.28 -13.22
N PRO A 64 13.82 33.24 -13.66
CA PRO A 64 13.50 34.66 -13.68
C PRO A 64 12.33 35.04 -14.59
N GLY A 65 11.97 34.17 -15.55
CA GLY A 65 10.79 34.27 -16.42
C GLY A 65 9.54 33.58 -15.93
N GLY A 66 9.55 33.05 -14.70
CA GLY A 66 8.49 32.20 -14.16
C GLY A 66 8.84 30.70 -14.21
N LEU A 67 7.98 29.87 -13.61
CA LEU A 67 8.18 28.43 -13.63
C LEU A 67 8.03 27.87 -15.06
N PRO A 68 8.91 26.94 -15.49
CA PRO A 68 8.76 26.27 -16.78
C PRO A 68 7.43 25.50 -16.85
N ASP A 69 6.84 25.38 -18.06
CA ASP A 69 5.60 24.62 -18.32
C ASP A 69 5.71 23.13 -17.94
N THR A 70 6.93 22.62 -17.83
CA THR A 70 7.21 21.26 -17.37
C THR A 70 6.99 21.07 -15.85
N VAL A 71 6.82 22.14 -15.09
CA VAL A 71 6.46 22.07 -13.66
C VAL A 71 4.94 22.07 -13.55
N VAL A 72 4.38 20.94 -13.12
CA VAL A 72 2.92 20.70 -13.06
C VAL A 72 2.32 21.09 -11.72
N GLY A 73 3.14 21.17 -10.68
CA GLY A 73 2.64 21.53 -9.36
C GLY A 73 3.75 21.78 -8.36
N ARG A 74 3.32 22.28 -7.20
CA ARG A 74 4.18 22.45 -6.03
C ARG A 74 3.40 22.27 -4.75
N VAL A 75 4.08 21.81 -3.71
CA VAL A 75 3.52 21.63 -2.36
C VAL A 75 4.41 22.34 -1.35
N ALA A 76 3.81 23.07 -0.42
CA ALA A 76 4.55 23.73 0.66
C ALA A 76 5.31 22.70 1.50
N LYS A 77 6.62 22.89 1.66
CA LYS A 77 7.46 22.02 2.46
C LYS A 77 7.34 22.42 3.92
N ALA A 78 6.75 21.56 4.74
CA ALA A 78 6.55 21.81 6.15
C ALA A 78 7.88 21.82 6.91
N ASP A 79 8.06 22.83 7.75
CA ASP A 79 9.12 22.88 8.74
C ASP A 79 8.74 22.11 10.02
N ARG A 80 9.69 22.00 10.95
CA ARG A 80 9.48 21.33 12.24
C ARG A 80 8.28 21.90 13.00
N ALA A 81 8.17 23.23 13.05
CA ALA A 81 7.11 23.92 13.79
C ALA A 81 5.72 23.60 13.23
N THR A 82 5.59 23.54 11.89
CA THR A 82 4.35 23.14 11.21
C THR A 82 3.96 21.70 11.54
N VAL A 83 4.91 20.77 11.58
CA VAL A 83 4.65 19.37 11.94
C VAL A 83 4.23 19.24 13.41
N GLU A 84 4.89 19.93 14.33
CA GLU A 84 4.51 19.98 15.75
C GLU A 84 3.11 20.59 15.95
N LEU A 85 2.78 21.64 15.19
CA LEU A 85 1.45 22.23 15.21
C LEU A 85 0.37 21.26 14.71
N ALA A 86 0.65 20.50 13.63
CA ALA A 86 -0.26 19.50 13.11
C ALA A 86 -0.56 18.40 14.14
N VAL A 87 0.45 17.93 14.86
CA VAL A 87 0.27 16.94 15.95
C VAL A 87 -0.56 17.52 17.10
N LYS A 88 -0.30 18.76 17.53
CA LYS A 88 -1.09 19.43 18.58
C LYS A 88 -2.55 19.66 18.17
N ALA A 89 -2.77 20.06 16.92
CA ALA A 89 -4.12 20.21 16.38
C ALA A 89 -4.88 18.88 16.38
N ALA A 90 -4.20 17.80 15.96
CA ALA A 90 -4.74 16.45 16.01
C ALA A 90 -5.14 16.05 17.45
N ALA A 91 -4.24 16.22 18.41
CA ALA A 91 -4.49 15.89 19.81
C ALA A 91 -5.69 16.63 20.39
N SER A 92 -5.84 17.91 20.03
CA SER A 92 -6.97 18.73 20.49
C SER A 92 -8.32 18.28 19.91
N ALA A 93 -8.34 17.65 18.74
CA ALA A 93 -9.56 17.25 18.02
C ALA A 93 -10.07 15.85 18.42
N VAL A 94 -9.21 14.97 18.94
CA VAL A 94 -9.54 13.55 19.19
C VAL A 94 -10.78 13.40 20.08
N GLN A 95 -10.85 14.09 21.20
CA GLN A 95 -11.92 13.87 22.19
C GLN A 95 -13.29 14.19 21.61
N GLU A 96 -13.39 15.29 20.89
CA GLU A 96 -14.64 15.73 20.27
C GLU A 96 -15.07 14.78 19.16
N TRP A 97 -14.15 14.43 18.24
CA TRP A 97 -14.42 13.51 17.15
C TRP A 97 -14.75 12.10 17.64
N ALA A 98 -14.03 11.57 18.62
CA ALA A 98 -14.31 10.27 19.23
C ALA A 98 -15.69 10.14 19.88
N ALA A 99 -16.30 11.27 20.29
CA ALA A 99 -17.64 11.32 20.86
C ALA A 99 -18.74 11.30 19.79
N VAL A 100 -18.43 11.57 18.52
CA VAL A 100 -19.40 11.52 17.42
C VAL A 100 -19.90 10.08 17.23
N PRO A 101 -21.21 9.85 16.99
CA PRO A 101 -21.77 8.51 16.79
C PRO A 101 -21.08 7.73 15.65
N LEU A 102 -20.99 6.40 15.81
CA LEU A 102 -20.39 5.52 14.80
C LEU A 102 -21.10 5.62 13.44
N GLU A 103 -22.40 5.82 13.43
CA GLU A 103 -23.18 6.04 12.20
C GLU A 103 -22.64 7.21 11.38
N ILE A 104 -22.24 8.29 12.04
CA ILE A 104 -21.67 9.46 11.35
C ILE A 104 -20.22 9.18 10.92
N ARG A 105 -19.38 8.68 11.87
CA ARG A 105 -17.95 8.48 11.64
C ARG A 105 -17.63 7.34 10.67
N VAL A 106 -18.46 6.30 10.62
CA VAL A 106 -18.25 5.14 9.77
C VAL A 106 -19.14 5.21 8.54
N ASP A 107 -20.47 5.18 8.75
CA ASP A 107 -21.39 4.99 7.62
C ASP A 107 -21.49 6.25 6.76
N ARG A 108 -21.77 7.39 7.36
CA ARG A 108 -21.93 8.63 6.60
C ARG A 108 -20.63 9.16 6.01
N PHE A 109 -19.53 9.08 6.77
CA PHE A 109 -18.21 9.46 6.29
C PHE A 109 -17.78 8.63 5.06
N ALA A 110 -17.94 7.30 5.12
CA ALA A 110 -17.61 6.43 4.00
C ALA A 110 -18.52 6.68 2.79
N GLU A 111 -19.82 6.85 2.99
CA GLU A 111 -20.78 7.15 1.92
C GLU A 111 -20.39 8.43 1.16
N LEU A 112 -20.14 9.52 1.89
CA LEU A 112 -19.75 10.80 1.28
C LEU A 112 -18.39 10.71 0.57
N LEU A 113 -17.41 10.02 1.18
CA LEU A 113 -16.11 9.81 0.53
C LEU A 113 -16.25 8.99 -0.74
N HIS A 114 -16.96 7.87 -0.69
CA HIS A 114 -17.18 7.03 -1.87
C HIS A 114 -17.81 7.84 -3.02
N GLN A 115 -18.84 8.63 -2.72
CA GLN A 115 -19.48 9.49 -3.70
C GLN A 115 -18.51 10.52 -4.28
N ARG A 116 -17.80 11.27 -3.44
CA ARG A 116 -16.86 12.30 -3.91
C ARG A 116 -15.66 11.73 -4.67
N ILE A 117 -15.14 10.58 -4.23
CA ILE A 117 -14.06 9.88 -4.97
C ILE A 117 -14.58 9.45 -6.35
N SER A 118 -15.81 8.92 -6.43
CA SER A 118 -16.43 8.53 -7.70
C SER A 118 -16.62 9.73 -8.64
N ASP A 119 -17.09 10.86 -8.11
CA ASP A 119 -17.31 12.08 -8.89
C ASP A 119 -16.02 12.69 -9.45
N HIS A 120 -14.89 12.49 -8.75
CA HIS A 120 -13.57 13.01 -9.09
C HIS A 120 -12.59 11.96 -9.64
N ALA A 121 -13.05 10.74 -9.94
CA ALA A 121 -12.20 9.58 -10.25
C ALA A 121 -11.20 9.84 -11.39
N GLU A 122 -11.65 10.42 -12.50
CA GLU A 122 -10.78 10.71 -13.64
C GLU A 122 -9.80 11.86 -13.35
N GLU A 123 -10.19 12.85 -12.55
CA GLU A 123 -9.29 13.93 -12.14
C GLU A 123 -8.19 13.41 -11.20
N ILE A 124 -8.55 12.55 -10.26
CA ILE A 124 -7.58 11.88 -9.36
C ILE A 124 -6.60 11.06 -10.20
N ALA A 125 -7.09 10.27 -11.14
CA ALA A 125 -6.23 9.48 -12.03
C ALA A 125 -5.31 10.37 -12.88
N ALA A 126 -5.81 11.50 -13.39
CA ALA A 126 -5.00 12.43 -14.16
C ALA A 126 -3.86 13.06 -13.35
N VAL A 127 -4.10 13.43 -12.08
CA VAL A 127 -3.03 13.92 -11.18
C VAL A 127 -1.95 12.86 -10.95
N LEU A 128 -2.34 11.61 -10.73
CA LEU A 128 -1.40 10.51 -10.56
C LEU A 128 -0.56 10.27 -11.83
N VAL A 129 -1.17 10.41 -13.01
CA VAL A 129 -0.47 10.30 -14.31
C VAL A 129 0.54 11.44 -14.49
N GLU A 130 0.21 12.66 -14.11
CA GLU A 130 1.17 13.79 -14.09
C GLU A 130 2.38 13.50 -13.18
N GLU A 131 2.18 12.75 -12.10
CA GLU A 131 3.24 12.31 -11.17
C GLU A 131 4.00 11.05 -11.62
N GLY A 132 3.62 10.43 -12.75
CA GLY A 132 4.34 9.32 -13.38
C GLY A 132 3.73 7.94 -13.17
N HIS A 133 2.54 7.84 -12.58
CA HIS A 133 1.82 6.57 -12.51
C HIS A 133 1.18 6.25 -13.86
N PRO A 134 1.38 5.04 -14.43
CA PRO A 134 0.64 4.60 -15.60
C PRO A 134 -0.88 4.71 -15.37
N LEU A 135 -1.62 5.12 -16.39
CA LEU A 135 -3.07 5.38 -16.29
C LEU A 135 -3.84 4.19 -15.73
N ALA A 136 -3.52 2.96 -16.18
CA ALA A 136 -4.14 1.75 -15.65
C ALA A 136 -3.89 1.59 -14.13
N LEU A 137 -2.68 1.86 -13.65
CA LEU A 137 -2.33 1.77 -12.24
C LEU A 137 -2.89 2.96 -11.42
N ALA A 138 -3.00 4.13 -12.02
CA ALA A 138 -3.67 5.27 -11.41
C ALA A 138 -5.16 4.94 -11.16
N ARG A 139 -5.85 4.41 -12.16
CA ARG A 139 -7.24 3.96 -12.03
C ARG A 139 -7.40 2.80 -11.05
N TRP A 140 -6.44 1.87 -11.00
CA TRP A 140 -6.42 0.81 -10.00
C TRP A 140 -6.33 1.36 -8.56
N GLN A 141 -5.51 2.39 -8.30
CA GLN A 141 -5.49 3.05 -6.99
C GLN A 141 -6.85 3.70 -6.66
N VAL A 142 -7.50 4.35 -7.64
CA VAL A 142 -8.85 4.94 -7.44
C VAL A 142 -9.88 3.86 -7.13
N SER A 143 -9.85 2.74 -7.86
CA SER A 143 -10.73 1.59 -7.58
C SER A 143 -10.52 1.05 -6.18
N GLY A 144 -9.26 0.94 -5.73
CA GLY A 144 -8.95 0.53 -4.36
C GLY A 144 -9.55 1.48 -3.30
N MET A 145 -9.51 2.78 -3.53
CA MET A 145 -10.17 3.74 -2.63
C MET A 145 -11.69 3.56 -2.60
N LEU A 146 -12.33 3.34 -3.74
CA LEU A 146 -13.77 3.06 -3.80
C LEU A 146 -14.13 1.77 -3.06
N GLU A 147 -13.31 0.72 -3.15
CA GLU A 147 -13.50 -0.51 -2.38
C GLU A 147 -13.34 -0.29 -0.87
N ILE A 148 -12.35 0.49 -0.43
CA ILE A 148 -12.12 0.80 0.99
C ILE A 148 -13.34 1.48 1.62
N PHE A 149 -13.95 2.44 0.93
CA PHE A 149 -15.13 3.20 1.42
C PHE A 149 -16.45 2.69 0.82
N GLY A 150 -16.43 1.57 0.11
CA GLY A 150 -17.61 0.94 -0.45
C GLY A 150 -18.54 0.35 0.62
N PRO A 151 -19.82 0.09 0.29
CA PRO A 151 -20.83 -0.34 1.25
C PRO A 151 -20.50 -1.67 1.93
N HIS A 152 -19.86 -2.62 1.23
CA HIS A 152 -19.47 -3.91 1.79
C HIS A 152 -18.37 -3.77 2.85
N SER A 153 -17.31 -3.01 2.54
CA SER A 153 -16.22 -2.74 3.48
C SER A 153 -16.72 -1.95 4.69
N THR A 154 -17.57 -0.95 4.46
CA THR A 154 -18.17 -0.13 5.52
C THR A 154 -19.03 -0.97 6.47
N ALA A 155 -19.89 -1.85 5.94
CA ALA A 155 -20.70 -2.76 6.75
C ALA A 155 -19.82 -3.71 7.59
N PHE A 156 -18.74 -4.23 7.01
CA PHE A 156 -17.77 -5.04 7.74
C PHE A 156 -17.11 -4.24 8.85
N TYR A 157 -16.55 -3.05 8.58
CA TYR A 157 -15.94 -2.21 9.61
C TYR A 157 -16.91 -1.90 10.74
N ARG A 158 -18.15 -1.54 10.40
CA ARG A 158 -19.20 -1.27 11.40
C ARG A 158 -19.42 -2.45 12.32
N SER A 159 -19.48 -3.67 11.79
CA SER A 159 -19.67 -4.90 12.56
C SER A 159 -18.53 -5.21 13.53
N GLN A 160 -17.31 -4.77 13.20
CA GLN A 160 -16.12 -4.95 14.03
C GLN A 160 -15.97 -3.87 15.12
N MET A 161 -16.61 -2.70 14.95
CA MET A 161 -16.49 -1.59 15.89
C MET A 161 -17.36 -1.73 17.12
N LEU A 162 -18.52 -2.42 17.02
CA LEU A 162 -19.46 -2.61 18.12
C LEU A 162 -20.18 -3.95 17.99
N GLN A 163 -20.05 -4.78 19.02
CA GLN A 163 -20.80 -6.02 19.18
C GLN A 163 -21.60 -5.97 20.48
N GLU A 164 -22.86 -6.39 20.43
CA GLU A 164 -23.76 -6.41 21.59
C GLU A 164 -24.34 -7.81 21.78
N PHE A 165 -24.41 -8.26 23.02
CA PHE A 165 -25.00 -9.54 23.38
C PHE A 165 -25.49 -9.55 24.82
N GLY A 166 -26.36 -10.50 25.19
CA GLY A 166 -26.88 -10.69 26.52
C GLY A 166 -26.27 -11.91 27.20
N HIS A 167 -25.93 -11.79 28.49
CA HIS A 167 -25.53 -12.93 29.30
C HIS A 167 -25.80 -12.69 30.78
N GLY A 168 -26.39 -13.69 31.47
CA GLY A 168 -26.61 -13.64 32.93
C GLY A 168 -27.43 -12.42 33.40
N GLY A 169 -28.48 -12.00 32.66
CA GLY A 169 -29.29 -10.82 32.97
C GLY A 169 -28.59 -9.49 32.71
N ARG A 170 -27.48 -9.48 31.99
CA ARG A 170 -26.73 -8.27 31.64
C ARG A 170 -26.78 -8.03 30.14
N ARG A 171 -26.73 -6.75 29.73
CA ARG A 171 -26.39 -6.32 28.40
C ARG A 171 -24.87 -6.08 28.34
N LEU A 172 -24.21 -6.74 27.43
CA LEU A 172 -22.76 -6.65 27.26
C LEU A 172 -22.46 -6.01 25.92
N GLN A 173 -21.42 -5.18 25.89
CA GLN A 173 -20.87 -4.59 24.67
C GLN A 173 -19.37 -4.85 24.60
N VAL A 174 -18.90 -5.29 23.44
CA VAL A 174 -17.50 -5.19 23.04
C VAL A 174 -17.42 -4.09 22.00
N ARG A 175 -16.70 -3.03 22.30
CA ARG A 175 -16.57 -1.88 21.42
C ARG A 175 -15.11 -1.48 21.23
N ARG A 176 -14.80 -0.93 20.07
CA ARG A 176 -13.48 -0.35 19.83
C ARG A 176 -13.48 1.15 20.13
N ARG A 177 -12.38 1.59 20.75
CA ARG A 177 -12.13 2.99 21.10
C ARG A 177 -10.89 3.45 20.34
N PRO A 178 -10.86 4.69 19.81
CA PRO A 178 -9.68 5.21 19.15
C PRO A 178 -8.47 5.24 20.09
N ASP A 179 -7.29 5.03 19.55
CA ASP A 179 -6.06 5.17 20.32
C ASP A 179 -5.68 6.64 20.52
N GLY A 180 -5.95 7.51 19.51
CA GLY A 180 -5.76 8.95 19.65
C GLY A 180 -5.24 9.63 18.38
N VAL A 181 -4.01 10.09 18.39
CA VAL A 181 -3.34 10.73 17.24
C VAL A 181 -2.59 9.68 16.42
N VAL A 182 -2.98 9.53 15.19
CA VAL A 182 -2.36 8.61 14.23
C VAL A 182 -1.55 9.39 13.22
N CYS A 183 -0.26 9.06 13.10
CA CYS A 183 0.62 9.62 12.09
C CYS A 183 0.82 8.63 10.95
N LEU A 184 0.67 9.07 9.70
CA LEU A 184 0.74 8.23 8.52
C LEU A 184 1.84 8.67 7.58
N ASN A 185 2.75 7.73 7.25
CA ASN A 185 3.84 7.92 6.30
C ASN A 185 3.62 6.99 5.08
N PRO A 186 2.77 7.37 4.10
CA PRO A 186 2.50 6.55 2.93
C PRO A 186 3.73 6.39 2.03
N PRO A 187 3.78 5.32 1.22
CA PRO A 187 4.90 5.03 0.34
C PRO A 187 4.87 5.92 -0.91
N GLN A 188 5.92 5.84 -1.73
CA GLN A 188 6.03 6.60 -2.98
C GLN A 188 5.40 5.90 -4.19
N ASN A 189 5.36 4.58 -4.17
CA ASN A 189 4.93 3.71 -5.28
C ASN A 189 3.40 3.56 -5.39
N ALA A 190 2.67 3.65 -4.27
CA ALA A 190 1.22 3.64 -4.22
C ALA A 190 0.73 4.65 -3.16
N PRO A 191 1.02 5.95 -3.36
CA PRO A 191 0.88 6.95 -2.30
C PRO A 191 -0.57 7.19 -1.91
N LEU A 192 -1.47 7.19 -2.90
CA LEU A 192 -2.85 7.61 -2.69
C LEU A 192 -3.70 6.50 -2.07
N SER A 193 -3.66 5.27 -2.62
CA SER A 193 -4.40 4.15 -2.04
C SER A 193 -3.95 3.86 -0.60
N SER A 194 -2.65 3.96 -0.31
CA SER A 194 -2.11 3.79 1.04
C SER A 194 -2.51 4.92 2.00
N ALA A 195 -2.54 6.17 1.52
CA ALA A 195 -3.01 7.30 2.32
C ALA A 195 -4.49 7.15 2.68
N MET A 196 -5.31 6.72 1.73
CA MET A 196 -6.75 6.55 1.93
C MET A 196 -7.09 5.30 2.75
N LEU A 197 -6.31 4.23 2.64
CA LEU A 197 -6.42 3.09 3.57
C LEU A 197 -6.15 3.57 5.01
N GLY A 198 -5.08 4.33 5.22
CA GLY A 198 -4.75 4.91 6.52
C GLY A 198 -5.82 5.91 7.03
N ALA A 199 -6.52 6.60 6.13
CA ALA A 199 -7.61 7.51 6.49
C ALA A 199 -8.81 6.80 7.17
N THR A 200 -8.93 5.47 7.06
CA THR A 200 -9.91 4.70 7.83
C THR A 200 -9.69 4.80 9.35
N ALA A 201 -8.52 5.22 9.81
CA ALA A 201 -8.27 5.56 11.21
C ALA A 201 -9.22 6.66 11.73
N ILE A 202 -9.64 7.59 10.86
CA ILE A 202 -10.62 8.64 11.19
C ILE A 202 -11.98 8.01 11.55
N MET A 203 -12.37 6.92 10.87
CA MET A 203 -13.61 6.19 11.15
C MET A 203 -13.61 5.58 12.56
N ALA A 204 -12.45 5.17 13.06
CA ALA A 204 -12.32 4.70 14.44
C ALA A 204 -12.51 5.80 15.49
N GLY A 205 -12.37 7.06 15.09
CA GLY A 205 -12.47 8.24 15.97
C GLY A 205 -11.13 8.90 16.29
N ASN A 206 -10.07 8.51 15.57
CA ASN A 206 -8.75 9.13 15.69
C ASN A 206 -8.67 10.46 14.94
N ALA A 207 -7.66 11.25 15.25
CA ALA A 207 -7.20 12.35 14.42
C ALA A 207 -5.94 11.93 13.67
N LEU A 208 -5.82 12.38 12.42
CA LEU A 208 -4.81 11.90 11.47
C LEU A 208 -3.84 13.02 11.06
N VAL A 209 -2.55 12.71 11.04
CA VAL A 209 -1.49 13.54 10.47
C VAL A 209 -0.82 12.77 9.33
N VAL A 210 -1.00 13.20 8.09
CA VAL A 210 -0.45 12.53 6.90
C VAL A 210 0.76 13.30 6.36
N ARG A 211 1.86 12.58 6.11
CA ARG A 211 3.00 13.10 5.38
C ARG A 211 2.90 12.70 3.91
N ALA A 212 2.55 13.61 3.02
CA ALA A 212 2.60 13.35 1.58
C ALA A 212 4.06 13.07 1.12
N PRO A 213 4.30 12.05 0.27
CA PRO A 213 5.63 11.72 -0.21
C PRO A 213 6.17 12.81 -1.15
N ARG A 214 7.47 13.15 -1.03
CA ARG A 214 8.10 14.23 -1.84
C ARG A 214 8.20 13.93 -3.33
N SER A 215 8.21 12.67 -3.72
CA SER A 215 8.32 12.26 -5.13
C SER A 215 7.04 12.48 -5.92
N GLY A 216 5.87 12.28 -5.27
CA GLY A 216 4.54 12.41 -5.82
C GLY A 216 3.57 12.90 -4.74
N PRO A 217 3.60 14.19 -4.37
CA PRO A 217 2.74 14.72 -3.30
C PRO A 217 1.38 15.21 -3.78
N LEU A 218 1.20 15.49 -5.10
CA LEU A 218 0.03 16.20 -5.60
C LEU A 218 -1.25 15.39 -5.43
N GLY A 219 -1.23 14.10 -5.80
CA GLY A 219 -2.40 13.22 -5.68
C GLY A 219 -2.87 13.09 -4.23
N VAL A 220 -1.93 12.89 -3.29
CA VAL A 220 -2.25 12.79 -1.86
C VAL A 220 -2.81 14.11 -1.33
N MET A 221 -2.15 15.24 -1.63
CA MET A 221 -2.60 16.56 -1.14
C MET A 221 -3.93 16.97 -1.76
N TYR A 222 -4.16 16.65 -3.04
CA TYR A 222 -5.44 16.87 -3.71
C TYR A 222 -6.58 16.14 -2.98
N VAL A 223 -6.44 14.83 -2.81
CA VAL A 223 -7.53 14.03 -2.20
C VAL A 223 -7.76 14.43 -0.74
N LEU A 224 -6.70 14.68 0.03
CA LEU A 224 -6.88 15.07 1.43
C LEU A 224 -7.51 16.45 1.59
N GLN A 225 -7.11 17.44 0.77
CA GLN A 225 -7.58 18.82 0.92
C GLN A 225 -8.89 19.12 0.17
N GLU A 226 -9.11 18.50 -1.00
CA GLU A 226 -10.26 18.84 -1.85
C GLU A 226 -11.40 17.80 -1.76
N ILE A 227 -11.14 16.62 -1.16
CA ILE A 227 -12.14 15.55 -1.02
C ILE A 227 -12.39 15.22 0.45
N VAL A 228 -11.35 14.81 1.21
CA VAL A 228 -11.52 14.34 2.61
C VAL A 228 -11.87 15.51 3.54
N ALA A 229 -11.13 16.62 3.47
CA ALA A 229 -11.37 17.76 4.34
C ALA A 229 -12.78 18.34 4.20
N PRO A 230 -13.32 18.57 2.97
CA PRO A 230 -14.70 19.03 2.82
C PRO A 230 -15.76 18.04 3.32
N VAL A 231 -15.50 16.72 3.25
CA VAL A 231 -16.41 15.72 3.85
C VAL A 231 -16.42 15.83 5.38
N LEU A 232 -15.25 15.99 5.99
CA LEU A 232 -15.14 16.19 7.43
C LEU A 232 -15.82 17.49 7.88
N GLU A 233 -15.67 18.57 7.13
CA GLU A 233 -16.34 19.84 7.39
C GLU A 233 -17.88 19.70 7.29
N GLU A 234 -18.39 19.01 6.25
CA GLU A 234 -19.82 18.71 6.09
C GLU A 234 -20.38 17.92 7.28
N LEU A 235 -19.57 17.03 7.87
CA LEU A 235 -19.94 16.25 9.06
C LEU A 235 -19.74 17.01 10.39
N GLY A 236 -19.27 18.25 10.35
CA GLY A 236 -19.01 19.06 11.53
C GLY A 236 -17.82 18.60 12.36
N ALA A 237 -16.85 17.91 11.74
CA ALA A 237 -15.64 17.46 12.41
C ALA A 237 -14.75 18.65 12.79
N PRO A 238 -14.08 18.63 13.98
CA PRO A 238 -13.06 19.62 14.31
C PRO A 238 -11.95 19.66 13.26
N GLY A 239 -11.43 20.84 12.93
CA GLY A 239 -10.42 21.02 11.88
C GLY A 239 -9.16 20.18 12.07
N GLY A 240 -8.78 19.88 13.33
CA GLY A 240 -7.63 19.05 13.67
C GLY A 240 -7.80 17.55 13.40
N VAL A 241 -8.98 17.06 13.03
CA VAL A 241 -9.20 15.63 12.71
C VAL A 241 -8.35 15.18 11.52
N LEU A 242 -8.13 16.07 10.55
CA LEU A 242 -7.23 15.83 9.43
C LEU A 242 -6.16 16.90 9.36
N ASN A 243 -4.90 16.46 9.26
CA ASN A 243 -3.76 17.33 8.99
C ASN A 243 -2.89 16.70 7.91
N ALA A 244 -2.46 17.47 6.92
CA ALA A 244 -1.64 17.01 5.82
C ALA A 244 -0.43 17.91 5.62
N VAL A 245 0.76 17.32 5.62
CA VAL A 245 2.04 18.00 5.48
C VAL A 245 2.91 17.31 4.43
N CYS A 246 3.85 18.03 3.81
CA CYS A 246 4.81 17.45 2.87
C CYS A 246 6.23 17.86 3.28
N GLY A 247 7.18 16.93 3.17
CA GLY A 247 8.58 17.22 3.48
C GLY A 247 9.43 15.97 3.65
N ASP A 248 10.64 16.18 4.16
CA ASP A 248 11.62 15.12 4.38
C ASP A 248 11.15 14.16 5.47
N PRO A 249 11.18 12.82 5.22
CA PRO A 249 10.62 11.86 6.17
C PRO A 249 11.38 11.83 7.51
N ALA A 250 12.71 11.87 7.51
CA ALA A 250 13.49 11.68 8.72
C ALA A 250 13.23 12.74 9.81
N PRO A 251 13.24 14.07 9.52
CA PRO A 251 12.86 15.09 10.49
C PRO A 251 11.43 14.94 11.00
N MET A 252 10.47 14.62 10.12
CA MET A 252 9.06 14.48 10.52
C MET A 252 8.84 13.27 11.41
N LEU A 253 9.41 12.12 11.07
CA LEU A 253 9.36 10.91 11.89
C LEU A 253 10.00 11.14 13.27
N SER A 254 11.05 11.99 13.35
CA SER A 254 11.62 12.36 14.65
C SER A 254 10.62 13.17 15.49
N VAL A 255 9.95 14.15 14.90
CA VAL A 255 8.91 14.91 15.62
C VAL A 255 7.81 13.99 16.15
N TRP A 256 7.33 13.05 15.33
CA TRP A 256 6.30 12.10 15.75
C TRP A 256 6.76 11.18 16.88
N LEU A 257 8.00 10.69 16.83
CA LEU A 257 8.56 9.86 17.90
C LEU A 257 8.76 10.63 19.21
N ASP A 258 9.20 11.90 19.11
CA ASP A 258 9.51 12.73 20.26
C ASP A 258 8.25 13.33 20.93
N SER A 259 7.14 13.44 20.19
CA SER A 259 5.90 14.07 20.69
C SER A 259 5.13 13.14 21.65
N PRO A 260 4.76 13.60 22.85
CA PRO A 260 3.91 12.81 23.75
C PRO A 260 2.45 12.67 23.27
N GLU A 261 2.01 13.52 22.35
CA GLU A 261 0.64 13.51 21.83
C GLU A 261 0.41 12.46 20.73
N VAL A 262 1.45 11.88 20.14
CA VAL A 262 1.31 10.82 19.11
C VAL A 262 1.13 9.46 19.78
N ASP A 263 0.13 8.72 19.34
CA ASP A 263 -0.16 7.36 19.83
C ASP A 263 0.33 6.30 18.84
N ASP A 264 -0.10 6.38 17.59
CA ASP A 264 0.18 5.37 16.57
C ASP A 264 0.96 5.96 15.38
N ILE A 265 1.85 5.15 14.79
CA ILE A 265 2.53 5.52 13.54
C ILE A 265 2.37 4.40 12.53
N ILE A 266 1.65 4.67 11.44
CA ILE A 266 1.54 3.79 10.27
C ILE A 266 2.74 4.11 9.36
N TYR A 267 3.60 3.11 9.17
CA TYR A 267 4.86 3.28 8.46
C TYR A 267 4.97 2.30 7.29
N PHE A 268 5.13 2.85 6.09
CA PHE A 268 5.48 2.11 4.88
C PHE A 268 6.97 2.25 4.59
N GLY A 269 7.62 1.14 4.21
CA GLY A 269 9.04 1.18 3.88
C GLY A 269 9.67 -0.20 3.72
N SER A 270 11.01 -0.23 3.54
CA SER A 270 11.74 -1.50 3.50
C SER A 270 11.71 -2.20 4.86
N SER A 271 11.77 -3.53 4.85
CA SER A 271 11.77 -4.34 6.07
C SER A 271 12.90 -3.96 7.04
N GLU A 272 14.09 -3.71 6.54
CA GLU A 272 15.24 -3.32 7.37
C GLU A 272 15.00 -2.00 8.12
N ASN A 273 14.50 -0.99 7.41
CA ASN A 273 14.21 0.31 8.01
C ASN A 273 12.99 0.25 8.93
N GLY A 274 11.97 -0.50 8.55
CA GLY A 274 10.74 -0.64 9.33
C GLY A 274 10.96 -1.34 10.66
N ILE A 275 11.73 -2.44 10.68
CA ILE A 275 12.05 -3.17 11.92
C ILE A 275 12.89 -2.31 12.88
N ARG A 276 13.84 -1.51 12.35
CA ARG A 276 14.57 -0.54 13.17
C ARG A 276 13.65 0.58 13.68
N PHE A 277 12.70 0.99 12.87
CA PHE A 277 11.72 2.01 13.25
C PHE A 277 10.75 1.49 14.31
N GLU A 278 10.30 0.23 14.22
CA GLU A 278 9.51 -0.46 15.26
C GLU A 278 10.17 -0.37 16.63
N GLN A 279 11.45 -0.71 16.71
CA GLN A 279 12.21 -0.62 17.98
C GLN A 279 12.20 0.79 18.57
N ARG A 280 12.34 1.81 17.71
CA ARG A 280 12.28 3.21 18.14
C ARG A 280 10.89 3.63 18.61
N CYS A 281 9.83 3.18 17.92
CA CYS A 281 8.45 3.43 18.32
C CYS A 281 8.16 2.84 19.70
N ILE A 282 8.52 1.57 19.90
CA ILE A 282 8.31 0.87 21.20
C ILE A 282 9.08 1.59 22.32
N ALA A 283 10.34 1.96 22.07
CA ALA A 283 11.15 2.70 23.05
C ALA A 283 10.55 4.08 23.40
N ALA A 284 9.87 4.71 22.46
CA ALA A 284 9.18 5.98 22.63
C ALA A 284 7.73 5.84 23.16
N GLY A 285 7.27 4.61 23.45
CA GLY A 285 5.89 4.34 23.89
C GLY A 285 4.84 4.56 22.81
N LYS A 286 5.22 4.44 21.51
CA LYS A 286 4.32 4.56 20.35
C LYS A 286 3.98 3.19 19.81
N LYS A 287 2.77 3.02 19.28
CA LYS A 287 2.36 1.81 18.59
C LYS A 287 2.76 1.87 17.12
N PRO A 288 3.71 1.02 16.65
CA PRO A 288 4.01 0.91 15.23
C PRO A 288 2.96 0.05 14.52
N ILE A 289 2.54 0.51 13.34
CA ILE A 289 1.73 -0.27 12.40
C ILE A 289 2.55 -0.31 11.11
N LEU A 290 3.15 -1.46 10.84
CA LEU A 290 4.15 -1.60 9.79
C LEU A 290 3.54 -2.20 8.52
N GLU A 291 3.88 -1.58 7.40
CA GLU A 291 3.54 -1.98 6.04
C GLU A 291 4.84 -2.06 5.24
N LEU A 292 5.54 -3.20 5.34
CA LEU A 292 6.90 -3.33 4.82
C LEU A 292 6.94 -4.14 3.52
N ALA A 293 8.14 -4.54 3.13
CA ALA A 293 8.38 -5.32 1.92
C ALA A 293 7.56 -6.62 1.88
N GLY A 294 7.07 -6.99 0.70
CA GLY A 294 6.54 -8.29 0.38
C GLY A 294 7.59 -9.17 -0.31
N ASN A 295 7.38 -10.47 -0.29
CA ASN A 295 8.11 -11.43 -1.13
C ASN A 295 7.16 -12.59 -1.44
N ASP A 296 6.08 -12.27 -2.12
CA ASP A 296 4.86 -13.08 -2.19
C ASP A 296 5.03 -14.29 -3.08
N VAL A 297 4.45 -15.43 -2.65
CA VAL A 297 4.55 -16.71 -3.36
C VAL A 297 3.22 -17.02 -4.04
N VAL A 298 3.28 -17.33 -5.34
CA VAL A 298 2.18 -17.94 -6.07
C VAL A 298 2.47 -19.41 -6.29
N THR A 299 1.57 -20.27 -5.86
CA THR A 299 1.66 -21.72 -6.05
C THR A 299 0.74 -22.15 -7.19
N VAL A 300 1.26 -22.87 -8.18
CA VAL A 300 0.50 -23.39 -9.33
C VAL A 300 0.54 -24.91 -9.33
N TRP A 301 -0.61 -25.53 -9.08
CA TRP A 301 -0.78 -26.97 -9.06
C TRP A 301 -1.00 -27.52 -10.47
N LYS A 302 -0.86 -28.84 -10.66
CA LYS A 302 -0.92 -29.51 -11.96
C LYS A 302 -2.23 -29.35 -12.72
N ASP A 303 -3.35 -29.17 -12.00
CA ASP A 303 -4.70 -29.03 -12.55
C ASP A 303 -5.19 -27.58 -12.64
N ALA A 304 -4.30 -26.62 -12.35
CA ALA A 304 -4.60 -25.20 -12.45
C ALA A 304 -5.07 -24.81 -13.85
N ASP A 305 -5.86 -23.75 -13.93
CA ASP A 305 -6.05 -23.04 -15.19
C ASP A 305 -4.80 -22.24 -15.51
N VAL A 306 -3.92 -22.81 -16.31
CA VAL A 306 -2.60 -22.22 -16.61
C VAL A 306 -2.70 -20.91 -17.35
N GLU A 307 -3.76 -20.69 -18.14
CA GLU A 307 -3.99 -19.43 -18.85
C GLU A 307 -4.35 -18.29 -17.90
N LEU A 308 -5.27 -18.55 -16.97
CA LEU A 308 -5.64 -17.58 -15.94
C LEU A 308 -4.50 -17.36 -14.93
N ALA A 309 -3.81 -18.44 -14.54
CA ALA A 309 -2.64 -18.32 -13.67
C ALA A 309 -1.53 -17.47 -14.31
N ALA A 310 -1.23 -17.70 -15.61
CA ALA A 310 -0.25 -16.91 -16.35
C ALA A 310 -0.66 -15.44 -16.47
N GLU A 311 -1.96 -15.16 -16.67
CA GLU A 311 -2.48 -13.78 -16.66
C GLU A 311 -2.24 -13.12 -15.30
N ALA A 312 -2.61 -13.78 -14.20
CA ALA A 312 -2.38 -13.24 -12.85
C ALA A 312 -0.89 -13.04 -12.55
N LEU A 313 0.00 -13.88 -13.09
CA LEU A 313 1.44 -13.72 -12.91
C LEU A 313 2.03 -12.51 -13.64
N THR A 314 1.35 -11.95 -14.65
CA THR A 314 1.77 -10.68 -15.28
C THR A 314 1.73 -9.51 -14.30
N GLU A 315 0.93 -9.61 -13.24
CA GLU A 315 0.87 -8.62 -12.15
C GLU A 315 2.24 -8.37 -11.49
N SER A 316 3.16 -9.35 -11.57
CA SER A 316 4.55 -9.22 -11.13
C SER A 316 5.30 -8.07 -11.80
N PHE A 317 4.88 -7.67 -12.98
CA PHE A 317 5.56 -6.65 -13.79
C PHE A 317 4.91 -5.28 -13.71
N TYR A 318 3.73 -5.17 -13.07
CA TYR A 318 3.04 -3.90 -12.93
C TYR A 318 3.86 -2.91 -12.10
N GLY A 319 3.91 -1.66 -12.57
CA GLY A 319 4.79 -0.66 -11.97
C GLY A 319 6.26 -1.04 -12.01
N SER A 320 6.70 -1.84 -13.00
CA SER A 320 8.05 -2.39 -13.10
C SER A 320 8.46 -3.19 -11.85
N GLY A 321 7.52 -3.92 -11.26
CA GLY A 321 7.78 -4.70 -10.05
C GLY A 321 7.95 -3.87 -8.77
N GLN A 322 7.69 -2.56 -8.82
CA GLN A 322 7.88 -1.64 -7.69
C GLN A 322 6.63 -1.51 -6.82
N LEU A 323 5.93 -2.62 -6.57
CA LEU A 323 4.77 -2.72 -5.67
C LEU A 323 5.04 -3.83 -4.64
N CYS A 324 4.71 -3.60 -3.38
CA CYS A 324 4.99 -4.56 -2.31
C CYS A 324 4.12 -5.84 -2.35
N MET A 325 2.98 -5.80 -3.04
CA MET A 325 1.96 -6.85 -3.01
C MET A 325 1.83 -7.63 -4.34
N ILE A 326 2.88 -7.64 -5.16
CA ILE A 326 2.89 -8.37 -6.43
C ILE A 326 3.40 -9.82 -6.25
N PRO A 327 3.12 -10.74 -7.19
CA PRO A 327 3.81 -12.02 -7.22
C PRO A 327 5.32 -11.81 -7.35
N ASN A 328 6.11 -12.24 -6.36
CA ASN A 328 7.57 -12.11 -6.40
C ASN A 328 8.24 -13.41 -6.84
N GLN A 329 7.57 -14.55 -6.66
CA GLN A 329 8.06 -15.86 -7.01
C GLN A 329 6.91 -16.84 -7.25
N VAL A 330 7.15 -17.81 -8.13
CA VAL A 330 6.16 -18.84 -8.47
C VAL A 330 6.74 -20.19 -8.14
N VAL A 331 5.97 -21.03 -7.44
CA VAL A 331 6.26 -22.46 -7.28
C VAL A 331 5.27 -23.23 -8.14
N VAL A 332 5.77 -24.03 -9.07
CA VAL A 332 4.93 -24.74 -10.02
C VAL A 332 5.14 -26.26 -9.96
N HIS A 333 4.03 -27.00 -10.05
CA HIS A 333 4.05 -28.45 -10.22
C HIS A 333 4.77 -28.81 -11.53
N PRO A 334 5.64 -29.85 -11.55
CA PRO A 334 6.40 -30.21 -12.75
C PRO A 334 5.51 -30.42 -14.00
N ASP A 335 4.33 -31.03 -13.83
CA ASP A 335 3.41 -31.32 -14.95
C ASP A 335 2.71 -30.07 -15.51
N ALA A 336 2.68 -28.96 -14.79
CA ALA A 336 2.11 -27.69 -15.25
C ALA A 336 3.17 -26.71 -15.77
N ALA A 337 4.45 -26.96 -15.53
CA ALA A 337 5.53 -26.00 -15.69
C ALA A 337 5.68 -25.50 -17.14
N ASP A 338 5.74 -26.41 -18.12
CA ASP A 338 5.96 -26.04 -19.52
C ASP A 338 4.77 -25.21 -20.06
N GLY A 339 3.53 -25.66 -19.78
CA GLY A 339 2.32 -24.94 -20.19
C GLY A 339 2.22 -23.55 -19.56
N LEU A 340 2.55 -23.43 -18.27
CA LEU A 340 2.55 -22.14 -17.55
C LEU A 340 3.61 -21.19 -18.12
N LEU A 341 4.83 -21.68 -18.37
CA LEU A 341 5.92 -20.87 -18.92
C LEU A 341 5.59 -20.36 -20.33
N ASP A 342 5.06 -21.22 -21.20
CA ASP A 342 4.66 -20.83 -22.56
C ASP A 342 3.57 -19.74 -22.51
N ALA A 343 2.53 -19.93 -21.71
CA ALA A 343 1.44 -18.99 -21.55
C ALA A 343 1.92 -17.65 -20.94
N LEU A 344 2.80 -17.71 -19.94
CA LEU A 344 3.36 -16.52 -19.29
C LEU A 344 4.26 -15.73 -20.25
N ILE A 345 5.20 -16.38 -20.93
CA ILE A 345 6.13 -15.72 -21.86
C ILE A 345 5.38 -15.06 -23.01
N GLN A 346 4.31 -15.70 -23.50
CA GLN A 346 3.48 -15.10 -24.54
C GLN A 346 2.88 -13.76 -24.08
N ARG A 347 2.36 -13.67 -22.86
CA ARG A 347 1.75 -12.44 -22.30
C ARG A 347 2.79 -11.39 -21.93
N VAL A 348 3.92 -11.81 -21.40
CA VAL A 348 4.98 -10.89 -20.96
C VAL A 348 5.59 -10.12 -22.13
N ARG A 349 5.65 -10.70 -23.34
CA ARG A 349 6.16 -10.04 -24.56
C ARG A 349 5.37 -8.80 -24.96
N ASP A 350 4.10 -8.71 -24.57
CA ASP A 350 3.23 -7.58 -24.88
C ASP A 350 3.36 -6.42 -23.88
N ILE A 351 4.05 -6.65 -22.75
CA ILE A 351 4.28 -5.62 -21.73
C ILE A 351 5.45 -4.75 -22.16
N ARG A 352 5.18 -3.50 -22.48
CA ARG A 352 6.13 -2.56 -23.06
C ARG A 352 6.23 -1.27 -22.25
N PRO A 353 7.38 -0.55 -22.33
CA PRO A 353 7.47 0.81 -21.85
C PRO A 353 6.61 1.75 -22.70
N GLY A 354 6.33 2.93 -22.18
CA GLY A 354 5.56 3.95 -22.86
C GLY A 354 5.27 5.14 -21.95
N ARG A 355 4.51 6.09 -22.47
CA ARG A 355 4.09 7.25 -21.71
C ARG A 355 2.96 6.88 -20.76
N PRO A 356 2.91 7.45 -19.55
CA PRO A 356 1.93 7.03 -18.54
C PRO A 356 0.47 7.27 -18.93
N GLN A 357 0.20 8.14 -19.91
CA GLN A 357 -1.15 8.36 -20.44
C GLN A 357 -1.67 7.24 -21.36
N ASP A 358 -0.77 6.41 -21.88
CA ASP A 358 -1.14 5.26 -22.72
C ASP A 358 -1.80 4.20 -21.84
N PRO A 359 -3.06 3.81 -22.11
CA PRO A 359 -3.80 2.87 -21.26
C PRO A 359 -3.22 1.46 -21.22
N ASP A 360 -2.38 1.09 -22.20
CA ASP A 360 -1.76 -0.22 -22.30
C ASP A 360 -0.38 -0.27 -21.61
N VAL A 361 0.10 0.86 -21.07
CA VAL A 361 1.38 0.94 -20.38
C VAL A 361 1.22 0.56 -18.91
N LEU A 362 2.07 -0.37 -18.47
CA LEU A 362 2.11 -0.86 -17.08
C LEU A 362 3.49 -0.64 -16.43
N LEU A 363 4.53 -0.37 -17.22
CA LEU A 363 5.88 -0.18 -16.70
C LEU A 363 6.12 1.27 -16.26
N THR A 364 6.91 1.40 -15.20
CA THR A 364 7.44 2.67 -14.70
C THR A 364 8.97 2.73 -14.87
N PRO A 365 9.58 3.92 -14.92
CA PRO A 365 11.04 4.03 -14.95
C PRO A 365 11.70 3.43 -13.72
N VAL A 366 12.83 2.76 -13.91
CA VAL A 366 13.72 2.24 -12.88
C VAL A 366 15.07 2.93 -12.99
N LEU A 367 15.23 4.03 -12.24
CA LEU A 367 16.42 4.90 -12.35
C LEU A 367 17.69 4.30 -11.71
N ARG A 368 17.52 3.29 -10.84
CA ARG A 368 18.61 2.57 -10.17
C ARG A 368 18.43 1.08 -10.41
N ASN A 369 19.07 0.59 -11.44
CA ASN A 369 18.90 -0.77 -11.93
C ASN A 369 20.08 -1.71 -11.63
N GLU A 370 21.12 -1.23 -10.94
CA GLU A 370 22.33 -2.02 -10.65
C GLU A 370 22.00 -3.29 -9.84
N LYS A 371 21.08 -3.17 -8.89
CA LYS A 371 20.63 -4.31 -8.07
C LYS A 371 19.87 -5.35 -8.89
N PHE A 372 19.09 -4.93 -9.90
CA PHE A 372 18.43 -5.85 -10.82
C PHE A 372 19.45 -6.73 -11.55
N PHE A 373 20.45 -6.11 -12.17
CA PHE A 373 21.48 -6.85 -12.90
C PHE A 373 22.32 -7.75 -11.98
N SER A 374 22.63 -7.28 -10.77
CA SER A 374 23.34 -8.09 -9.79
C SER A 374 22.53 -9.33 -9.33
N CYS A 375 21.22 -9.18 -9.12
CA CYS A 375 20.35 -10.32 -8.78
C CYS A 375 20.22 -11.30 -9.96
N LEU A 376 20.09 -10.78 -11.18
CA LEU A 376 20.01 -11.58 -12.39
C LEU A 376 21.31 -12.37 -12.61
N GLU A 377 22.47 -11.72 -12.57
CA GLU A 377 23.77 -12.34 -12.71
C GLU A 377 23.99 -13.44 -11.67
N GLN A 378 23.73 -13.15 -10.40
CA GLN A 378 23.83 -14.13 -9.31
C GLN A 378 22.93 -15.36 -9.56
N ALA A 379 21.71 -15.16 -10.05
CA ALA A 379 20.80 -16.26 -10.33
C ALA A 379 21.30 -17.13 -11.50
N LEU A 380 21.80 -16.51 -12.59
CA LEU A 380 22.34 -17.21 -13.75
C LEU A 380 23.63 -17.98 -13.40
N ASP A 381 24.55 -17.37 -12.65
CA ASP A 381 25.79 -18.00 -12.18
C ASP A 381 25.52 -19.22 -11.31
N ARG A 382 24.39 -19.25 -10.63
CA ARG A 382 23.91 -20.37 -9.80
C ARG A 382 23.02 -21.36 -10.56
N GLY A 383 22.91 -21.25 -11.89
CA GLY A 383 22.25 -22.23 -12.73
C GLY A 383 20.76 -21.99 -12.98
N ALA A 384 20.22 -20.80 -12.66
CA ALA A 384 18.91 -20.40 -13.17
C ALA A 384 18.99 -20.18 -14.70
N GLU A 385 17.91 -20.44 -15.40
CA GLU A 385 17.79 -20.26 -16.84
C GLU A 385 17.03 -18.97 -17.14
N LEU A 386 17.53 -18.11 -18.02
CA LEU A 386 16.81 -16.93 -18.50
C LEU A 386 15.81 -17.33 -19.58
N ALA A 387 14.51 -17.32 -19.25
CA ALA A 387 13.45 -17.65 -20.19
C ALA A 387 13.00 -16.43 -21.02
N HIS A 388 13.03 -15.23 -20.43
CA HIS A 388 12.67 -13.98 -21.11
C HIS A 388 13.31 -12.77 -20.43
N GLY A 389 13.55 -11.69 -21.21
CA GLY A 389 13.95 -10.38 -20.68
C GLY A 389 15.43 -10.23 -20.39
N GLY A 390 15.79 -9.60 -19.27
CA GLY A 390 17.15 -9.43 -18.81
C GLY A 390 17.86 -8.17 -19.30
N HIS A 391 17.14 -7.21 -19.91
CA HIS A 391 17.75 -6.01 -20.50
C HIS A 391 17.14 -4.72 -19.93
N ALA A 392 17.90 -3.64 -20.00
CA ALA A 392 17.34 -2.30 -19.90
C ALA A 392 16.82 -1.84 -21.26
N MET A 393 15.82 -0.95 -21.24
CA MET A 393 15.12 -0.46 -22.42
C MET A 393 14.93 1.05 -22.38
N GLN A 394 14.90 1.66 -23.57
CA GLN A 394 14.44 3.02 -23.79
C GLN A 394 12.90 3.10 -23.79
N LEU A 395 12.36 4.32 -23.83
CA LEU A 395 10.92 4.59 -23.88
C LEU A 395 10.19 3.94 -25.06
N ASP A 396 10.86 3.77 -26.18
CA ASP A 396 10.36 3.12 -27.40
C ASP A 396 10.44 1.59 -27.38
N GLY A 397 10.96 1.01 -26.28
CA GLY A 397 11.17 -0.43 -26.12
C GLY A 397 12.47 -0.94 -26.70
N ALA A 398 13.29 -0.09 -27.30
CA ALA A 398 14.62 -0.51 -27.79
C ALA A 398 15.53 -0.88 -26.61
N ARG A 399 16.22 -2.02 -26.72
CA ARG A 399 17.20 -2.46 -25.73
C ARG A 399 18.41 -1.54 -25.72
N ASP A 400 18.74 -0.98 -24.58
CA ASP A 400 19.86 -0.07 -24.37
C ASP A 400 20.38 -0.23 -22.92
N PRO A 401 21.67 -0.47 -22.71
CA PRO A 401 22.25 -0.56 -21.35
C PRO A 401 22.03 0.68 -20.48
N HIS A 402 21.77 1.83 -21.10
CA HIS A 402 21.47 3.10 -20.43
C HIS A 402 19.98 3.41 -20.35
N GLY A 403 19.13 2.46 -20.77
CA GLY A 403 17.67 2.60 -20.68
C GLY A 403 17.18 2.74 -19.25
N ILE A 404 16.12 3.49 -19.09
CA ILE A 404 15.49 3.75 -17.77
C ILE A 404 14.34 2.80 -17.45
N PHE A 405 13.97 1.93 -18.38
CA PHE A 405 13.02 0.84 -18.15
C PHE A 405 13.75 -0.49 -18.08
N LEU A 406 13.18 -1.44 -17.37
CA LEU A 406 13.65 -2.82 -17.36
C LEU A 406 12.65 -3.71 -18.10
N GLU A 407 13.19 -4.60 -18.94
CA GLU A 407 12.38 -5.60 -19.62
C GLU A 407 11.82 -6.57 -18.58
N PRO A 408 10.49 -6.87 -18.61
CA PRO A 408 9.94 -7.93 -17.80
C PRO A 408 10.74 -9.21 -17.92
N THR A 409 11.23 -9.75 -16.82
CA THR A 409 12.24 -10.81 -16.82
C THR A 409 11.72 -12.04 -16.11
N VAL A 410 11.76 -13.18 -16.79
CA VAL A 410 11.34 -14.49 -16.26
C VAL A 410 12.57 -15.40 -16.18
N LEU A 411 12.81 -15.90 -14.96
CA LEU A 411 13.83 -16.92 -14.69
C LEU A 411 13.17 -18.29 -14.45
N VAL A 412 13.78 -19.35 -14.91
CA VAL A 412 13.42 -20.71 -14.55
C VAL A 412 14.44 -21.24 -13.55
N VAL A 413 13.96 -21.68 -12.41
CA VAL A 413 14.79 -22.26 -11.34
C VAL A 413 14.33 -23.68 -11.09
N ARG A 414 15.23 -24.67 -11.17
CA ARG A 414 14.91 -26.07 -10.94
C ARG A 414 15.28 -26.47 -9.52
N GLY A 415 14.28 -26.92 -8.75
CA GLY A 415 14.43 -27.40 -7.39
C GLY A 415 14.12 -26.37 -6.32
N LEU A 416 13.28 -26.76 -5.34
CA LEU A 416 12.81 -25.89 -4.26
C LEU A 416 13.94 -25.48 -3.31
N ALA A 417 14.81 -26.44 -2.93
CA ALA A 417 15.93 -26.15 -2.04
C ALA A 417 16.94 -25.20 -2.67
N HIS A 418 17.26 -25.44 -3.95
CA HIS A 418 18.16 -24.61 -4.71
C HIS A 418 17.62 -23.18 -4.87
N ALA A 419 16.32 -23.03 -5.14
CA ALA A 419 15.69 -21.73 -5.28
C ALA A 419 15.89 -20.84 -4.04
N ARG A 420 15.86 -21.39 -2.84
CA ARG A 420 16.09 -20.65 -1.58
C ARG A 420 17.53 -20.13 -1.41
N GLU A 421 18.46 -20.54 -2.26
CA GLU A 421 19.83 -20.00 -2.27
C GLU A 421 19.96 -18.73 -3.11
N LEU A 422 18.95 -18.40 -3.93
CA LEU A 422 18.97 -17.27 -4.84
C LEU A 422 18.47 -16.00 -4.15
N ASP A 423 19.17 -14.89 -4.34
CA ASP A 423 18.78 -13.59 -3.78
C ASP A 423 17.42 -13.13 -4.35
N ALA A 424 17.14 -13.44 -5.63
CA ALA A 424 15.87 -13.16 -6.29
C ALA A 424 14.67 -13.91 -5.70
N VAL A 425 14.90 -14.97 -4.89
CA VAL A 425 13.86 -15.77 -4.23
C VAL A 425 13.80 -15.47 -2.72
N ARG A 426 14.95 -15.17 -2.10
CA ARG A 426 15.02 -14.93 -0.65
C ARG A 426 14.54 -13.56 -0.25
N HIS A 427 14.66 -12.57 -1.12
CA HIS A 427 14.41 -11.18 -0.81
C HIS A 427 13.48 -10.54 -1.84
N GLU A 428 12.70 -9.56 -1.39
CA GLU A 428 12.00 -8.68 -2.32
C GLU A 428 13.00 -8.01 -3.25
N THR A 429 12.83 -8.22 -4.54
CA THR A 429 13.70 -7.60 -5.56
C THR A 429 13.32 -6.15 -5.84
N PHE A 430 12.02 -5.86 -5.87
CA PHE A 430 11.43 -4.58 -6.24
C PHE A 430 11.74 -4.18 -7.69
N PHE A 431 11.81 -5.19 -8.57
CA PHE A 431 12.08 -5.09 -10.00
C PHE A 431 11.16 -6.03 -10.79
N PRO A 432 11.01 -5.84 -12.12
CA PRO A 432 10.22 -6.74 -12.96
C PRO A 432 10.97 -8.05 -13.23
N LEU A 433 11.21 -8.82 -12.17
CA LEU A 433 11.98 -10.08 -12.17
C LEU A 433 11.16 -11.16 -11.45
N LEU A 434 10.72 -12.17 -12.18
CA LEU A 434 9.90 -13.27 -11.68
C LEU A 434 10.62 -14.62 -11.80
N PRO A 435 11.12 -15.22 -10.71
CA PRO A 435 11.56 -16.59 -10.66
C PRO A 435 10.36 -17.56 -10.73
N VAL A 436 10.36 -18.46 -11.72
CA VAL A 436 9.46 -19.60 -11.82
C VAL A 436 10.21 -20.86 -11.37
N ILE A 437 9.83 -21.35 -10.19
CA ILE A 437 10.52 -22.44 -9.49
C ILE A 437 9.79 -23.74 -9.79
N VAL A 438 10.41 -24.61 -10.60
CA VAL A 438 9.89 -25.93 -10.94
C VAL A 438 10.36 -26.92 -9.89
N ALA A 439 9.41 -27.55 -9.19
CA ALA A 439 9.73 -28.53 -8.17
C ALA A 439 10.35 -29.80 -8.78
N GLU A 440 11.17 -30.50 -8.01
CA GLU A 440 11.68 -31.82 -8.40
C GLU A 440 10.52 -32.82 -8.43
N PRO A 441 10.46 -33.72 -9.45
CA PRO A 441 9.41 -34.72 -9.57
C PRO A 441 9.28 -35.60 -8.30
N ALA A 442 8.07 -35.76 -7.80
CA ALA A 442 7.71 -36.65 -6.70
C ALA A 442 6.22 -36.98 -6.84
N ASP A 443 5.69 -37.84 -5.98
CA ASP A 443 4.25 -38.03 -5.87
C ASP A 443 3.54 -36.78 -5.36
N ASP A 444 2.25 -36.63 -5.68
CA ASP A 444 1.45 -35.44 -5.38
C ASP A 444 1.42 -35.09 -3.90
N THR A 445 1.32 -36.06 -3.01
CA THR A 445 1.29 -35.84 -1.56
C THR A 445 2.62 -35.22 -1.09
N THR A 446 3.73 -35.80 -1.54
CA THR A 446 5.07 -35.29 -1.25
C THR A 446 5.27 -33.88 -1.83
N LEU A 447 4.80 -33.61 -3.06
CA LEU A 447 4.90 -32.29 -3.67
C LEU A 447 4.08 -31.24 -2.92
N LEU A 448 2.88 -31.56 -2.52
CA LEU A 448 2.00 -30.66 -1.77
C LEU A 448 2.60 -30.29 -0.42
N ASP A 449 3.15 -31.28 0.32
CA ASP A 449 3.89 -31.04 1.56
C ASP A 449 5.10 -30.12 1.36
N ARG A 450 5.87 -30.34 0.28
CA ARG A 450 7.03 -29.50 -0.05
C ARG A 450 6.63 -28.09 -0.44
N PHE A 451 5.50 -27.91 -1.12
CA PHE A 451 4.99 -26.58 -1.50
C PHE A 451 4.58 -25.79 -0.27
N VAL A 452 3.83 -26.41 0.64
CA VAL A 452 3.48 -25.81 1.93
C VAL A 452 4.74 -25.44 2.70
N ALA A 453 5.69 -26.37 2.84
CA ALA A 453 6.96 -26.09 3.53
C ALA A 453 7.77 -24.97 2.87
N PHE A 454 7.76 -24.88 1.54
CA PHE A 454 8.42 -23.80 0.82
C PHE A 454 7.77 -22.45 1.12
N VAL A 455 6.44 -22.34 1.05
CA VAL A 455 5.71 -21.11 1.37
C VAL A 455 5.95 -20.69 2.82
N GLU A 456 5.81 -21.62 3.77
CA GLU A 456 6.02 -21.36 5.21
C GLU A 456 7.48 -21.00 5.56
N SER A 457 8.45 -21.40 4.74
CA SER A 457 9.86 -21.02 4.93
C SER A 457 10.18 -19.58 4.54
N ASN A 458 9.22 -18.84 4.00
CA ASN A 458 9.39 -17.44 3.63
C ASN A 458 9.43 -16.54 4.87
N GLU A 459 10.47 -15.72 4.99
CA GLU A 459 10.58 -14.77 6.10
C GLU A 459 9.57 -13.59 6.00
N TYR A 460 8.99 -13.40 4.81
CA TYR A 460 7.98 -12.37 4.53
C TYR A 460 6.59 -12.99 4.56
N GLY A 461 5.60 -12.21 4.90
CA GLY A 461 4.23 -12.73 5.01
C GLY A 461 3.19 -11.68 4.68
N LEU A 462 3.24 -11.08 3.47
CA LEU A 462 2.19 -10.18 3.01
C LEU A 462 1.03 -10.97 2.40
N ARG A 463 1.27 -11.67 1.28
CA ARG A 463 0.26 -12.46 0.57
C ARG A 463 0.82 -13.78 0.07
N ASN A 464 -0.08 -14.73 -0.14
CA ASN A 464 0.18 -15.95 -0.88
C ASN A 464 -1.01 -16.24 -1.80
N SER A 465 -0.78 -16.93 -2.92
CA SER A 465 -1.85 -17.40 -3.81
C SER A 465 -1.67 -18.85 -4.20
N LEU A 466 -2.80 -19.52 -4.42
CA LEU A 466 -2.87 -20.88 -4.95
C LEU A 466 -3.72 -20.90 -6.21
N TRP A 467 -3.23 -21.54 -7.25
CA TRP A 467 -3.99 -21.92 -8.45
C TRP A 467 -4.13 -23.45 -8.49
N ALA A 468 -5.31 -23.95 -8.25
CA ALA A 468 -5.66 -25.36 -8.25
C ALA A 468 -7.18 -25.54 -8.41
N ARG A 469 -7.62 -26.65 -9.03
CA ARG A 469 -9.04 -27.02 -9.15
C ARG A 469 -9.46 -28.10 -8.16
N ASP A 470 -8.54 -28.96 -7.75
CA ASP A 470 -8.80 -30.03 -6.79
C ASP A 470 -9.11 -29.43 -5.40
N GLU A 471 -10.35 -29.61 -4.95
CA GLU A 471 -10.81 -29.08 -3.66
C GLU A 471 -10.00 -29.64 -2.48
N GLN A 472 -9.49 -30.85 -2.55
CA GLN A 472 -8.66 -31.44 -1.49
C GLN A 472 -7.29 -30.76 -1.41
N VAL A 473 -6.73 -30.39 -2.57
CA VAL A 473 -5.49 -29.61 -2.63
C VAL A 473 -5.72 -28.22 -2.08
N VAL A 474 -6.83 -27.58 -2.44
CA VAL A 474 -7.19 -26.24 -1.95
C VAL A 474 -7.35 -26.26 -0.43
N GLU A 475 -8.15 -27.19 0.11
CA GLU A 475 -8.37 -27.35 1.56
C GLU A 475 -7.03 -27.64 2.28
N TYR A 476 -6.26 -28.60 1.77
CA TYR A 476 -4.98 -28.96 2.35
C TYR A 476 -4.02 -27.77 2.45
N PHE A 477 -3.92 -26.98 1.39
CA PHE A 477 -3.04 -25.81 1.32
C PHE A 477 -3.53 -24.69 2.23
N THR A 478 -4.81 -24.34 2.16
CA THR A 478 -5.39 -23.24 2.94
C THR A 478 -5.36 -23.48 4.44
N ASP A 479 -5.52 -24.74 4.86
CA ASP A 479 -5.46 -25.11 6.29
C ASP A 479 -4.05 -25.07 6.88
N ARG A 480 -3.01 -25.16 6.04
CA ARG A 480 -1.61 -25.27 6.49
C ARG A 480 -0.79 -24.05 6.26
N ILE A 481 -1.17 -23.15 5.37
CA ILE A 481 -0.49 -21.88 5.22
C ILE A 481 -0.91 -20.95 6.37
N THR A 482 0.02 -20.69 7.25
CA THR A 482 -0.16 -19.83 8.42
C THR A 482 0.60 -18.50 8.29
N GLY A 483 1.62 -18.47 7.44
CA GLY A 483 2.37 -17.27 7.09
C GLY A 483 1.60 -16.40 6.10
N GLY A 484 1.55 -15.09 6.38
CA GLY A 484 0.92 -14.13 5.47
C GLY A 484 -0.39 -13.54 5.97
N GLY A 485 -0.66 -12.32 5.51
CA GLY A 485 -1.88 -11.60 5.86
C GLY A 485 -3.08 -11.94 4.99
N LEU A 486 -2.85 -12.35 3.74
CA LEU A 486 -3.90 -12.69 2.78
C LEU A 486 -3.53 -13.92 1.98
N LEU A 487 -4.46 -14.85 1.87
CA LEU A 487 -4.36 -16.02 1.02
C LEU A 487 -5.47 -15.99 -0.04
N LYS A 488 -5.11 -16.12 -1.32
CA LYS A 488 -6.03 -16.11 -2.45
C LYS A 488 -6.00 -17.43 -3.20
N VAL A 489 -7.16 -17.87 -3.68
CA VAL A 489 -7.29 -19.10 -4.45
C VAL A 489 -7.97 -18.78 -5.78
N ASN A 490 -7.29 -19.10 -6.91
CA ASN A 490 -7.77 -18.89 -8.27
C ASN A 490 -8.25 -17.46 -8.54
N ASP A 491 -7.48 -16.46 -8.05
CA ASP A 491 -7.86 -15.06 -8.11
C ASP A 491 -6.62 -14.17 -8.39
N SER A 492 -6.86 -12.95 -8.84
CA SER A 492 -5.83 -11.92 -8.96
C SER A 492 -5.06 -11.77 -7.66
N HIS A 493 -3.74 -11.76 -7.71
CA HIS A 493 -2.90 -11.61 -6.52
C HIS A 493 -3.01 -10.22 -5.91
N ILE A 494 -3.05 -9.16 -6.74
CA ILE A 494 -3.08 -7.76 -6.29
C ILE A 494 -4.49 -7.16 -6.20
N GLY A 495 -5.51 -7.83 -6.72
CA GLY A 495 -6.88 -7.32 -6.73
C GLY A 495 -7.37 -6.95 -5.34
N PHE A 496 -8.04 -5.81 -5.21
CA PHE A 496 -8.73 -5.43 -3.99
C PHE A 496 -10.02 -6.23 -3.85
N LEU A 497 -10.31 -6.67 -2.64
CA LEU A 497 -11.54 -7.39 -2.30
C LEU A 497 -12.21 -6.72 -1.10
N PRO A 498 -13.51 -6.38 -1.20
CA PRO A 498 -14.26 -5.83 -0.07
C PRO A 498 -14.15 -6.76 1.14
N CYS A 499 -14.01 -6.19 2.31
CA CYS A 499 -13.94 -6.88 3.60
C CYS A 499 -12.67 -7.72 3.84
N LEU A 500 -11.72 -7.78 2.91
CA LEU A 500 -10.43 -8.42 3.17
C LEU A 500 -9.33 -7.37 3.42
N PRO A 501 -8.35 -7.68 4.29
CA PRO A 501 -7.22 -6.78 4.52
C PRO A 501 -6.31 -6.79 3.29
N THR A 502 -5.82 -5.63 2.91
CA THR A 502 -4.98 -5.49 1.70
C THR A 502 -3.50 -5.36 2.00
N HIS A 503 -3.16 -4.96 3.22
CA HIS A 503 -1.82 -4.63 3.66
C HIS A 503 -1.49 -5.28 5.01
N GLY A 504 -0.28 -5.05 5.50
CA GLY A 504 0.23 -5.71 6.68
C GLY A 504 0.63 -7.14 6.39
N GLY A 505 0.97 -7.87 7.41
CA GLY A 505 1.39 -9.25 7.28
C GLY A 505 2.23 -9.69 8.45
N THR A 506 2.80 -10.88 8.34
CA THR A 506 3.64 -11.49 9.37
C THR A 506 5.13 -11.36 9.05
N GLY A 507 6.00 -11.70 9.98
CA GLY A 507 7.44 -11.74 9.79
C GLY A 507 8.03 -10.39 9.36
N ARG A 508 8.90 -10.41 8.35
CA ARG A 508 9.60 -9.20 7.87
C ARG A 508 8.70 -8.16 7.20
N THR A 509 7.44 -8.50 6.92
CA THR A 509 6.45 -7.59 6.33
C THR A 509 5.76 -6.73 7.39
N GLY A 510 5.44 -7.28 8.54
CA GLY A 510 4.67 -6.58 9.58
C GLY A 510 5.40 -6.36 10.91
N GLY A 511 6.62 -6.87 11.06
CA GLY A 511 7.37 -6.82 12.31
C GLY A 511 6.86 -7.81 13.37
N VAL A 512 7.23 -7.58 14.63
CA VAL A 512 6.95 -8.51 15.74
C VAL A 512 5.45 -8.65 16.03
N PHE A 513 4.69 -7.58 15.87
CA PHE A 513 3.24 -7.53 16.09
C PHE A 513 2.46 -7.49 14.79
N GLY A 514 3.09 -7.92 13.69
CA GLY A 514 2.51 -7.87 12.37
C GLY A 514 1.33 -8.83 12.21
N GLU A 515 0.30 -8.33 11.58
CA GLU A 515 -0.85 -9.08 11.09
C GLU A 515 -1.45 -8.36 9.88
N ALA A 516 -2.38 -8.99 9.20
CA ALA A 516 -3.14 -8.31 8.16
C ALA A 516 -3.85 -7.06 8.69
N ASN A 517 -3.72 -5.95 7.98
CA ASN A 517 -4.12 -4.65 8.49
C ASN A 517 -5.49 -4.20 7.98
N TYR A 518 -6.30 -3.83 8.98
CA TYR A 518 -7.40 -2.91 8.85
C TYR A 518 -7.06 -1.68 9.70
N PRO A 519 -6.58 -0.56 9.14
CA PRO A 519 -6.14 0.57 9.96
C PRO A 519 -7.21 1.07 10.94
N ILE A 520 -8.50 1.02 10.58
CA ILE A 520 -9.61 1.31 11.51
C ILE A 520 -9.55 0.43 12.78
N LEU A 521 -9.15 -0.85 12.66
CA LEU A 521 -9.05 -1.77 13.79
C LEU A 521 -7.69 -1.65 14.49
N ARG A 522 -6.61 -1.47 13.72
CA ARG A 522 -5.24 -1.38 14.26
C ARG A 522 -5.00 -0.10 15.04
N THR A 523 -5.68 0.99 14.71
CA THR A 523 -5.61 2.28 15.42
C THR A 523 -6.67 2.42 16.49
N SER A 524 -7.13 1.29 17.04
CA SER A 524 -8.14 1.26 18.09
C SER A 524 -7.92 0.06 19.01
N HIS A 525 -8.39 0.17 20.24
CA HIS A 525 -8.33 -0.89 21.24
C HIS A 525 -9.74 -1.32 21.69
N ILE A 526 -9.82 -2.57 22.16
CA ILE A 526 -11.07 -3.15 22.64
C ILE A 526 -11.39 -2.66 24.05
N GLN A 527 -12.66 -2.27 24.27
CA GLN A 527 -13.22 -1.97 25.58
C GLN A 527 -14.49 -2.81 25.80
N GLY A 528 -14.53 -3.57 26.87
CA GLY A 528 -15.76 -4.25 27.33
C GLY A 528 -16.60 -3.34 28.22
N VAL A 529 -17.94 -3.37 28.00
CA VAL A 529 -18.91 -2.66 28.87
C VAL A 529 -19.99 -3.64 29.31
N SER A 530 -20.28 -3.67 30.59
CA SER A 530 -21.34 -4.48 31.17
C SER A 530 -22.41 -3.58 31.82
N PHE A 531 -23.63 -3.73 31.38
CA PHE A 531 -24.79 -3.06 31.96
C PHE A 531 -25.60 -4.08 32.77
N SER A 532 -25.78 -3.84 34.07
CA SER A 532 -26.57 -4.67 34.95
C SER A 532 -27.78 -3.88 35.49
N THR A 533 -28.93 -4.51 35.54
CA THR A 533 -30.19 -3.92 36.01
C THR A 533 -30.62 -4.47 37.38
N GLY A 534 -29.66 -4.84 38.23
CA GLY A 534 -30.03 -5.23 39.61
C GLY A 534 -29.38 -6.49 40.15
N SER A 535 -28.31 -7.01 39.47
CA SER A 535 -27.52 -8.12 40.05
C SER A 535 -26.79 -7.65 41.31
N ARG A 536 -26.89 -8.42 42.38
CA ARG A 536 -26.08 -8.14 43.55
C ARG A 536 -24.63 -8.45 43.26
N PRO A 537 -23.67 -7.54 43.57
CA PRO A 537 -22.24 -7.77 43.23
C PRO A 537 -21.70 -9.10 43.74
N ARG A 538 -22.07 -9.52 44.94
CA ARG A 538 -21.65 -10.79 45.53
C ARG A 538 -22.17 -12.01 44.76
N GLU A 539 -23.40 -11.93 44.24
CA GLU A 539 -23.99 -12.99 43.40
C GLU A 539 -23.31 -13.03 42.02
N ALA A 540 -22.91 -11.86 41.49
CA ALA A 540 -22.16 -11.79 40.24
C ALA A 540 -20.78 -12.48 40.36
N VAL A 541 -20.14 -12.42 41.52
CA VAL A 541 -18.83 -13.06 41.73
C VAL A 541 -18.97 -14.56 41.99
N PHE A 542 -19.95 -14.97 42.79
CA PHE A 542 -20.05 -16.35 43.28
C PHE A 542 -21.21 -17.15 42.67
N GLY A 543 -22.04 -16.55 41.81
CA GLY A 543 -23.23 -17.18 41.24
C GLY A 543 -22.88 -18.35 40.32
N ALA A 544 -21.82 -18.21 39.51
CA ALA A 544 -21.39 -19.26 38.58
C ALA A 544 -21.06 -20.60 39.29
N TRP A 545 -20.47 -20.56 40.50
CA TRP A 545 -20.24 -21.76 41.28
C TRP A 545 -21.53 -22.43 41.69
N ARG A 546 -22.53 -21.65 42.13
CA ARG A 546 -23.83 -22.19 42.53
C ARG A 546 -24.64 -22.75 41.36
N GLU A 547 -24.52 -22.14 40.17
CA GLU A 547 -25.18 -22.63 38.96
C GLU A 547 -24.58 -23.95 38.50
N LEU A 548 -23.27 -24.16 38.70
CA LEU A 548 -22.57 -25.35 38.24
C LEU A 548 -22.57 -26.50 39.28
N PHE A 549 -22.59 -26.17 40.57
CA PHE A 549 -22.31 -27.12 41.64
C PHE A 549 -23.31 -27.04 42.84
N GLY A 550 -24.25 -26.13 42.79
CA GLY A 550 -25.31 -25.95 43.81
C GLY A 550 -26.60 -26.52 43.35
#